data_dba080d34e827cd98262a29dfaa5ad80
#
_entry.id   dba080d34e827cd98262a29dfaa5ad80
#
_cell.length_a   1.000
_cell.length_b   1.000
_cell.length_c   1.000
_cell.angle_alpha   90.00
_cell.angle_beta   90.00
_cell.angle_gamma   90.00
#
_symmetry.space_group_name_H-M   'P 1'
#
loop_
_entity.id
_entity.type
_entity.pdbx_description
1 polymer ?
#
loop_
_entity_poly.entity_id
_entity_poly.type
_entity_poly.pdbx_seq_one_letter_code
_entity_poly.pdbx_strand_id
1 'polypeptide(L)'
;MGSGLSTPPWVLIVSAASLVTLGNVKLFITLFFIVAPFILLLTSHRYLRRFTDNGWLSAGAALLYALSPVSIAAVNSGRLGLLIFLALLPIFVAELKSWADIESRSWRSIFAYSLFIWFLFAFNPSVLLIIVGAVGYSIYRDLMSAQKNYRDSIFVQRLIRRMTLVILPLILSAPGSFSIFIKPSRLISEIGLLIPGGGPNFAFVANPGGPGSLPWWCVSPVAIVLFVTFFSTTAARKFASLGLVFLLAGTLVSALVISENGSSASTRASAGTFIAVATLLSIASAVVMFDKIRTRLEQSHVNYRHIAVASVLVITMLYTVTSVFWLVTAGAGSPLKSGGKEVLPAFLSIEKDAKTVVLRSYRHNGERTLSYYISRGSAITLGEPDVAPQDLPVVTRAIEGLVDNTGVTSSKVFSDYGIKYVFLKNPVNQEVVQTIDGLGGFNRTSATNAGIVWRVLKDTGRLKFVDYSGKEMILPTKGVRAYVPAPGTITLTESFSKSWQIFQNGYRLAKIENANGLPSFEVTDRKS
;
A
#
# COMPACT_ATOMS: atom_id res chain seq x y z
N MET A 1 -21.38 -2.15 -9.34
CA MET A 1 -19.99 -2.30 -9.79
C MET A 1 -19.56 -0.98 -10.36
N GLY A 2 -18.43 -0.51 -10.02
CA GLY A 2 -17.88 0.70 -10.59
C GLY A 2 -17.79 1.82 -9.58
N SER A 3 -16.77 1.75 -8.72
CA SER A 3 -16.11 2.98 -8.35
C SER A 3 -15.59 3.56 -9.66
N GLY A 4 -15.78 4.85 -9.92
CA GLY A 4 -15.23 5.53 -11.11
C GLY A 4 -13.70 5.59 -11.10
N LEU A 5 -13.05 4.79 -10.27
CA LEU A 5 -11.62 4.67 -10.09
C LEU A 5 -11.10 3.41 -10.80
N SER A 6 -10.03 3.56 -11.50
CA SER A 6 -9.35 2.46 -12.18
C SER A 6 -8.70 1.51 -11.18
N THR A 7 -8.82 0.23 -11.44
CA THR A 7 -8.15 -0.81 -10.65
C THR A 7 -6.62 -0.65 -10.72
N PRO A 8 -5.91 -0.69 -9.60
CA PRO A 8 -4.45 -0.61 -9.60
C PRO A 8 -3.81 -1.78 -10.39
N PRO A 9 -2.68 -1.54 -11.10
CA PRO A 9 -2.03 -2.54 -11.94
C PRO A 9 -1.58 -3.80 -11.19
N TRP A 10 -1.26 -3.70 -9.90
CA TRP A 10 -0.82 -4.86 -9.11
C TRP A 10 -1.89 -5.96 -9.00
N VAL A 11 -3.19 -5.59 -9.03
CA VAL A 11 -4.29 -6.58 -9.00
C VAL A 11 -4.26 -7.47 -10.23
N LEU A 12 -4.00 -6.90 -11.41
CA LEU A 12 -3.84 -7.65 -12.65
C LEU A 12 -2.66 -8.62 -12.55
N ILE A 13 -1.53 -8.15 -12.01
CA ILE A 13 -0.31 -8.96 -11.86
C ILE A 13 -0.55 -10.13 -10.91
N VAL A 14 -1.18 -9.88 -9.76
CA VAL A 14 -1.49 -10.94 -8.79
C VAL A 14 -2.51 -11.93 -9.36
N SER A 15 -3.52 -11.44 -10.08
CA SER A 15 -4.49 -12.31 -10.76
C SER A 15 -3.82 -13.21 -11.79
N ALA A 16 -2.94 -12.66 -12.64
CA ALA A 16 -2.20 -13.42 -13.61
C ALA A 16 -1.25 -14.44 -12.93
N ALA A 17 -0.54 -14.03 -11.88
CA ALA A 17 0.35 -14.90 -11.13
C ALA A 17 -0.39 -16.04 -10.42
N SER A 18 -1.63 -15.80 -9.98
CA SER A 18 -2.45 -16.82 -9.32
C SER A 18 -2.86 -17.98 -10.25
N LEU A 19 -2.69 -17.84 -11.57
CA LEU A 19 -2.89 -18.94 -12.51
C LEU A 19 -1.97 -20.13 -12.21
N VAL A 20 -0.79 -19.90 -11.62
CA VAL A 20 0.11 -20.96 -11.14
C VAL A 20 -0.56 -21.82 -10.05
N THR A 21 -1.50 -21.26 -9.32
CA THR A 21 -2.30 -21.95 -8.30
C THR A 21 -3.75 -22.18 -8.74
N LEU A 22 -3.96 -22.36 -10.06
CA LEU A 22 -5.28 -22.58 -10.67
C LEU A 22 -6.30 -21.49 -10.35
N GLY A 23 -5.85 -20.23 -10.28
CA GLY A 23 -6.69 -19.08 -9.95
C GLY A 23 -6.96 -18.88 -8.45
N ASN A 24 -6.39 -19.70 -7.57
CA ASN A 24 -6.53 -19.53 -6.12
C ASN A 24 -5.55 -18.47 -5.60
N VAL A 25 -6.00 -17.22 -5.57
CA VAL A 25 -5.20 -16.06 -5.12
C VAL A 25 -4.73 -16.22 -3.67
N LYS A 26 -5.57 -16.77 -2.78
CA LYS A 26 -5.21 -16.99 -1.37
C LYS A 26 -4.03 -17.95 -1.24
N LEU A 27 -4.09 -19.07 -1.95
CA LEU A 27 -3.01 -20.05 -1.97
C LEU A 27 -1.73 -19.45 -2.54
N PHE A 28 -1.84 -18.71 -3.65
CA PHE A 28 -0.70 -18.04 -4.28
C PHE A 28 0.00 -17.09 -3.31
N ILE A 29 -0.75 -16.20 -2.65
CA ILE A 29 -0.20 -15.24 -1.70
C ILE A 29 0.43 -15.96 -0.51
N THR A 30 -0.23 -16.99 0.04
CA THR A 30 0.32 -17.78 1.15
C THR A 30 1.66 -18.41 0.79
N LEU A 31 1.73 -19.07 -0.37
CA LEU A 31 2.98 -19.66 -0.87
C LEU A 31 4.06 -18.60 -1.11
N PHE A 32 3.68 -17.45 -1.66
CA PHE A 32 4.62 -16.35 -1.86
C PHE A 32 5.23 -15.87 -0.54
N PHE A 33 4.43 -15.67 0.52
CA PHE A 33 4.95 -15.27 1.83
C PHE A 33 5.89 -16.31 2.46
N ILE A 34 5.64 -17.59 2.24
CA ILE A 34 6.53 -18.68 2.70
C ILE A 34 7.85 -18.69 1.92
N VAL A 35 7.79 -18.48 0.61
CA VAL A 35 8.97 -18.56 -0.29
C VAL A 35 9.76 -17.25 -0.31
N ALA A 36 9.15 -16.12 -0.01
CA ALA A 36 9.78 -14.81 -0.10
C ALA A 36 11.10 -14.68 0.68
N PRO A 37 11.27 -15.15 1.94
CA PRO A 37 12.54 -15.09 2.64
C PRO A 37 13.68 -15.80 1.89
N PHE A 38 13.39 -16.91 1.22
CA PHE A 38 14.38 -17.63 0.39
C PHE A 38 14.73 -16.83 -0.87
N ILE A 39 13.76 -16.15 -1.49
CA ILE A 39 14.01 -15.27 -2.63
C ILE A 39 14.90 -14.09 -2.19
N LEU A 40 14.61 -13.48 -1.03
CA LEU A 40 15.43 -12.42 -0.45
C LEU A 40 16.88 -12.89 -0.24
N LEU A 41 17.06 -14.07 0.31
CA LEU A 41 18.37 -14.67 0.53
C LEU A 41 19.13 -14.86 -0.79
N LEU A 42 18.51 -15.45 -1.80
CA LEU A 42 19.13 -15.73 -3.09
C LEU A 42 19.51 -14.46 -3.86
N THR A 43 18.59 -13.50 -3.94
CA THR A 43 18.82 -12.25 -4.69
C THR A 43 19.89 -11.39 -4.03
N SER A 44 19.86 -11.28 -2.70
CA SER A 44 20.87 -10.53 -1.96
C SER A 44 22.24 -11.23 -1.96
N HIS A 45 22.28 -12.56 -1.84
CA HIS A 45 23.52 -13.32 -1.98
C HIS A 45 24.17 -13.08 -3.35
N ARG A 46 23.40 -13.19 -4.43
CA ARG A 46 23.91 -12.93 -5.79
C ARG A 46 24.42 -11.50 -5.96
N TYR A 47 23.75 -10.52 -5.35
CA TYR A 47 24.18 -9.13 -5.37
C TYR A 47 25.47 -8.93 -4.57
N LEU A 48 25.56 -9.44 -3.35
CA LEU A 48 26.67 -9.26 -2.43
C LEU A 48 27.95 -9.99 -2.88
N ARG A 49 27.82 -11.11 -3.61
CA ARG A 49 28.92 -11.81 -4.27
C ARG A 49 29.70 -10.93 -5.26
N ARG A 50 29.16 -9.83 -5.69
CA ARG A 50 29.88 -8.86 -6.56
C ARG A 50 30.93 -8.03 -5.81
N PHE A 51 30.91 -8.06 -4.47
CA PHE A 51 31.76 -7.24 -3.62
C PHE A 51 32.80 -8.05 -2.82
N THR A 52 32.66 -9.36 -2.78
CA THR A 52 33.57 -10.27 -2.06
C THR A 52 33.62 -11.64 -2.72
N ASP A 53 34.82 -12.21 -2.79
CA ASP A 53 35.01 -13.60 -3.24
C ASP A 53 34.72 -14.62 -2.14
N ASN A 54 34.60 -14.16 -0.89
CA ASN A 54 34.31 -15.02 0.25
C ASN A 54 32.80 -15.40 0.25
N GLY A 55 32.53 -16.69 -0.06
CA GLY A 55 31.18 -17.26 -0.09
C GLY A 55 30.46 -17.18 1.25
N TRP A 56 31.17 -17.41 2.35
CA TRP A 56 30.60 -17.38 3.71
C TRP A 56 30.20 -15.96 4.13
N LEU A 57 31.05 -14.97 3.82
CA LEU A 57 30.74 -13.57 4.10
C LEU A 57 29.50 -13.11 3.33
N SER A 58 29.43 -13.45 2.03
CA SER A 58 28.26 -13.08 1.22
C SER A 58 27.00 -13.81 1.65
N ALA A 59 27.08 -15.09 2.06
CA ALA A 59 25.93 -15.86 2.56
C ALA A 59 25.42 -15.33 3.90
N GLY A 60 26.34 -15.05 4.84
CA GLY A 60 25.99 -14.45 6.14
C GLY A 60 25.35 -13.07 5.98
N ALA A 61 25.90 -12.23 5.11
CA ALA A 61 25.34 -10.91 4.81
C ALA A 61 23.96 -11.00 4.12
N ALA A 62 23.75 -11.99 3.25
CA ALA A 62 22.46 -12.25 2.64
C ALA A 62 21.42 -12.74 3.67
N LEU A 63 21.84 -13.56 4.62
CA LEU A 63 20.98 -13.99 5.73
C LEU A 63 20.53 -12.79 6.58
N LEU A 64 21.46 -11.87 6.87
CA LEU A 64 21.14 -10.63 7.57
C LEU A 64 20.13 -9.77 6.83
N TYR A 65 20.21 -9.71 5.50
CA TYR A 65 19.22 -9.00 4.69
C TYR A 65 17.85 -9.68 4.75
N ALA A 66 17.79 -11.00 4.56
CA ALA A 66 16.56 -11.76 4.62
C ALA A 66 15.87 -11.70 5.99
N LEU A 67 16.65 -11.66 7.07
CA LEU A 67 16.18 -11.53 8.45
C LEU A 67 16.22 -10.08 8.97
N SER A 68 16.35 -9.10 8.10
CA SER A 68 16.32 -7.69 8.51
C SER A 68 14.97 -7.31 9.10
N PRO A 69 14.90 -6.32 10.02
CA PRO A 69 13.65 -5.86 10.61
C PRO A 69 12.61 -5.48 9.58
N VAL A 70 13.02 -4.84 8.49
CA VAL A 70 12.12 -4.44 7.41
C VAL A 70 11.52 -5.67 6.72
N SER A 71 12.32 -6.71 6.50
CA SER A 71 11.86 -7.97 5.88
C SER A 71 10.90 -8.71 6.79
N ILE A 72 11.24 -8.85 8.08
CA ILE A 72 10.40 -9.50 9.08
C ILE A 72 9.08 -8.72 9.25
N ALA A 73 9.15 -7.39 9.35
CA ALA A 73 7.97 -6.55 9.43
C ALA A 73 7.06 -6.70 8.21
N ALA A 74 7.64 -6.78 7.00
CA ALA A 74 6.87 -6.97 5.78
C ALA A 74 6.13 -8.32 5.77
N VAL A 75 6.77 -9.40 6.23
CA VAL A 75 6.14 -10.72 6.35
C VAL A 75 5.06 -10.72 7.43
N ASN A 76 5.38 -10.27 8.65
CA ASN A 76 4.45 -10.31 9.78
C ASN A 76 3.21 -9.46 9.57
N SER A 77 3.35 -8.33 8.89
CA SER A 77 2.24 -7.41 8.65
C SER A 77 1.51 -7.68 7.33
N GLY A 78 1.92 -8.69 6.57
CA GLY A 78 1.28 -9.02 5.28
C GLY A 78 1.51 -7.98 4.18
N ARG A 79 2.64 -7.27 4.20
CA ARG A 79 2.96 -6.17 3.27
C ARG A 79 3.49 -6.70 1.95
N LEU A 80 2.58 -7.11 1.09
CA LEU A 80 2.91 -7.71 -0.20
C LEU A 80 3.80 -6.82 -1.07
N GLY A 81 3.45 -5.53 -1.19
CA GLY A 81 4.19 -4.57 -2.02
C GLY A 81 5.63 -4.37 -1.55
N LEU A 82 5.81 -4.17 -0.25
CA LEU A 82 7.14 -4.02 0.35
C LEU A 82 7.96 -5.32 0.23
N LEU A 83 7.34 -6.48 0.42
CA LEU A 83 8.02 -7.76 0.33
C LEU A 83 8.52 -8.07 -1.09
N ILE A 84 7.71 -7.78 -2.10
CA ILE A 84 8.11 -7.88 -3.52
C ILE A 84 9.26 -6.90 -3.81
N PHE A 85 9.16 -5.67 -3.32
CA PHE A 85 10.23 -4.69 -3.49
C PHE A 85 11.53 -5.17 -2.85
N LEU A 86 11.49 -5.65 -1.60
CA LEU A 86 12.65 -6.21 -0.91
C LEU A 86 13.29 -7.38 -1.68
N ALA A 87 12.47 -8.29 -2.22
CA ALA A 87 12.94 -9.45 -2.99
C ALA A 87 13.68 -9.04 -4.26
N LEU A 88 13.24 -7.97 -4.93
CA LEU A 88 13.79 -7.48 -6.18
C LEU A 88 14.80 -6.33 -6.01
N LEU A 89 14.87 -5.72 -4.84
CA LEU A 89 15.76 -4.59 -4.57
C LEU A 89 17.26 -4.88 -4.85
N PRO A 90 17.81 -6.06 -4.48
CA PRO A 90 19.20 -6.36 -4.82
C PRO A 90 19.45 -6.38 -6.34
N ILE A 91 18.50 -6.88 -7.12
CA ILE A 91 18.56 -6.87 -8.60
C ILE A 91 18.44 -5.45 -9.10
N PHE A 92 17.50 -4.67 -8.57
CA PHE A 92 17.27 -3.29 -8.93
C PHE A 92 18.52 -2.42 -8.71
N VAL A 93 19.14 -2.52 -7.54
CA VAL A 93 20.38 -1.77 -7.23
C VAL A 93 21.55 -2.25 -8.07
N ALA A 94 21.62 -3.54 -8.38
CA ALA A 94 22.64 -4.08 -9.26
C ALA A 94 22.59 -3.49 -10.68
N GLU A 95 21.37 -3.27 -11.18
CA GLU A 95 21.14 -2.72 -12.51
C GLU A 95 21.25 -1.20 -12.57
N LEU A 96 21.07 -0.48 -11.47
CA LEU A 96 21.27 0.99 -11.42
C LEU A 96 22.65 1.42 -11.94
N LYS A 97 23.68 0.62 -11.69
CA LYS A 97 25.03 0.89 -12.22
C LYS A 97 25.07 0.85 -13.75
N SER A 98 24.28 -0.02 -14.36
CA SER A 98 24.21 -0.15 -15.81
C SER A 98 23.50 1.05 -16.49
N TRP A 99 22.74 1.83 -15.71
CA TRP A 99 22.07 3.05 -16.21
C TRP A 99 23.04 4.21 -16.36
N ALA A 100 24.19 4.17 -15.70
CA ALA A 100 25.25 5.16 -15.93
C ALA A 100 25.77 5.10 -17.37
N ASP A 101 25.77 3.88 -17.97
CA ASP A 101 26.23 3.62 -19.33
C ASP A 101 25.05 3.42 -20.30
N ILE A 102 23.98 4.19 -20.12
CA ILE A 102 22.70 4.03 -20.85
C ILE A 102 22.87 4.24 -22.38
N GLU A 103 23.93 4.94 -22.77
CA GLU A 103 24.26 5.18 -24.17
C GLU A 103 24.58 3.91 -24.94
N SER A 104 25.37 3.02 -24.35
CA SER A 104 25.81 1.78 -24.96
C SER A 104 24.72 0.73 -25.04
N ARG A 105 23.56 0.96 -24.38
CA ARG A 105 22.49 -0.02 -24.27
C ARG A 105 21.53 0.04 -25.45
N SER A 106 21.07 -1.15 -25.87
CA SER A 106 20.04 -1.26 -26.89
C SER A 106 18.67 -0.76 -26.35
N TRP A 107 17.81 -0.28 -27.22
CA TRP A 107 16.44 0.09 -26.88
C TRP A 107 15.66 -1.08 -26.24
N ARG A 108 15.94 -2.33 -26.64
CA ARG A 108 15.34 -3.53 -26.00
C ARG A 108 15.66 -3.58 -24.52
N SER A 109 16.91 -3.30 -24.14
CA SER A 109 17.31 -3.26 -22.72
C SER A 109 16.60 -2.14 -21.96
N ILE A 110 16.42 -0.96 -22.57
CA ILE A 110 15.73 0.17 -21.95
C ILE A 110 14.26 -0.16 -21.71
N PHE A 111 13.58 -0.78 -22.68
CA PHE A 111 12.22 -1.23 -22.51
C PHE A 111 12.10 -2.33 -21.44
N ALA A 112 13.03 -3.27 -21.39
CA ALA A 112 13.05 -4.31 -20.35
C ALA A 112 13.23 -3.71 -18.96
N TYR A 113 14.14 -2.72 -18.79
CA TYR A 113 14.29 -2.00 -17.53
C TYR A 113 13.05 -1.19 -17.18
N SER A 114 12.42 -0.51 -18.13
CA SER A 114 11.18 0.23 -17.90
C SER A 114 10.05 -0.70 -17.46
N LEU A 115 9.96 -1.90 -18.05
CA LEU A 115 8.98 -2.92 -17.64
C LEU A 115 9.26 -3.44 -16.23
N PHE A 116 10.52 -3.65 -15.88
CA PHE A 116 10.93 -4.03 -14.53
C PHE A 116 10.60 -2.94 -13.50
N ILE A 117 10.84 -1.67 -13.85
CA ILE A 117 10.47 -0.52 -13.03
C ILE A 117 8.94 -0.44 -12.90
N TRP A 118 8.21 -0.63 -13.99
CA TRP A 118 6.75 -0.67 -13.95
C TRP A 118 6.22 -1.74 -13.00
N PHE A 119 6.82 -2.93 -13.03
CA PHE A 119 6.45 -4.01 -12.12
C PHE A 119 6.66 -3.60 -10.65
N LEU A 120 7.81 -3.03 -10.31
CA LEU A 120 8.08 -2.53 -8.96
C LEU A 120 7.14 -1.39 -8.55
N PHE A 121 6.90 -0.45 -9.47
CA PHE A 121 6.02 0.69 -9.27
C PHE A 121 4.57 0.26 -9.06
N ALA A 122 4.09 -0.77 -9.77
CA ALA A 122 2.75 -1.30 -9.62
C ALA A 122 2.47 -1.78 -8.18
N PHE A 123 3.46 -2.37 -7.52
CA PHE A 123 3.34 -2.84 -6.13
C PHE A 123 3.76 -1.80 -5.09
N ASN A 124 4.66 -0.90 -5.46
CA ASN A 124 5.22 0.08 -4.53
C ASN A 124 5.43 1.42 -5.23
N PRO A 125 4.47 2.34 -5.19
CA PRO A 125 4.55 3.62 -5.87
C PRO A 125 5.76 4.48 -5.47
N SER A 126 6.28 4.33 -4.23
CA SER A 126 7.45 5.07 -3.74
C SER A 126 8.73 4.80 -4.56
N VAL A 127 8.78 3.70 -5.31
CA VAL A 127 9.89 3.39 -6.24
C VAL A 127 10.07 4.50 -7.28
N LEU A 128 8.98 5.13 -7.72
CA LEU A 128 9.05 6.24 -8.67
C LEU A 128 9.91 7.39 -8.15
N LEU A 129 9.81 7.71 -6.84
CA LEU A 129 10.63 8.77 -6.22
C LEU A 129 12.12 8.43 -6.28
N ILE A 130 12.47 7.17 -6.06
CA ILE A 130 13.87 6.69 -6.14
C ILE A 130 14.39 6.84 -7.57
N ILE A 131 13.58 6.44 -8.56
CA ILE A 131 13.97 6.50 -9.97
C ILE A 131 14.09 7.92 -10.45
N VAL A 132 13.12 8.77 -10.12
CA VAL A 132 13.17 10.21 -10.46
C VAL A 132 14.41 10.86 -9.83
N GLY A 133 14.73 10.52 -8.57
CA GLY A 133 15.95 10.98 -7.92
C GLY A 133 17.23 10.50 -8.63
N ALA A 134 17.30 9.22 -9.00
CA ALA A 134 18.45 8.64 -9.70
C ALA A 134 18.64 9.22 -11.12
N VAL A 135 17.53 9.37 -11.85
CA VAL A 135 17.53 9.99 -13.18
C VAL A 135 17.91 11.47 -13.08
N GLY A 136 17.32 12.20 -12.14
CA GLY A 136 17.62 13.61 -11.89
C GLY A 136 19.10 13.83 -11.55
N TYR A 137 19.65 12.99 -10.64
CA TYR A 137 21.08 13.03 -10.32
C TYR A 137 21.96 12.73 -11.55
N SER A 138 21.58 11.75 -12.37
CA SER A 138 22.33 11.43 -13.60
C SER A 138 22.31 12.57 -14.60
N ILE A 139 21.18 13.24 -14.78
CA ILE A 139 21.04 14.42 -15.65
C ILE A 139 21.88 15.57 -15.09
N TYR A 140 21.78 15.83 -13.78
CA TYR A 140 22.58 16.87 -13.12
C TYR A 140 24.09 16.64 -13.34
N ARG A 141 24.57 15.41 -13.14
CA ARG A 141 25.97 15.05 -13.38
C ARG A 141 26.41 15.31 -14.84
N ASP A 142 25.57 14.94 -15.81
CA ASP A 142 25.87 15.17 -17.22
C ASP A 142 25.85 16.65 -17.58
N LEU A 143 24.95 17.44 -17.01
CA LEU A 143 24.92 18.89 -17.17
C LEU A 143 26.19 19.56 -16.62
N MET A 144 26.69 19.09 -15.48
CA MET A 144 27.93 19.61 -14.90
C MET A 144 29.18 19.21 -15.68
N SER A 145 29.16 18.02 -16.33
CA SER A 145 30.29 17.53 -17.12
C SER A 145 30.29 18.02 -18.56
N ALA A 146 29.16 18.44 -19.12
CA ALA A 146 28.98 18.74 -20.54
C ALA A 146 29.48 20.14 -20.99
N GLN A 147 30.19 20.92 -20.16
CA GLN A 147 30.75 22.23 -20.51
C GLN A 147 29.86 23.07 -21.47
N LYS A 148 28.54 23.13 -21.20
CA LYS A 148 27.51 23.91 -21.93
C LYS A 148 27.10 23.44 -23.35
N ASN A 149 27.47 22.26 -23.81
CA ASN A 149 27.02 21.77 -25.12
C ASN A 149 25.68 20.97 -24.99
N TYR A 150 24.60 21.68 -24.66
CA TYR A 150 23.25 21.07 -24.48
C TYR A 150 22.58 20.60 -25.78
N ARG A 151 23.11 20.98 -26.93
CA ARG A 151 22.60 20.59 -28.26
C ARG A 151 23.31 19.37 -28.85
N ASP A 152 24.22 18.76 -28.10
CA ASP A 152 24.86 17.55 -28.57
C ASP A 152 23.80 16.42 -28.71
N SER A 153 23.80 15.79 -29.88
CA SER A 153 22.89 14.68 -30.19
C SER A 153 22.99 13.53 -29.18
N ILE A 154 24.20 13.34 -28.63
CA ILE A 154 24.47 12.32 -27.60
C ILE A 154 23.76 12.69 -26.28
N PHE A 155 23.81 13.94 -25.85
CA PHE A 155 23.12 14.39 -24.66
C PHE A 155 21.60 14.21 -24.78
N VAL A 156 21.04 14.59 -25.92
CA VAL A 156 19.60 14.44 -26.18
C VAL A 156 19.17 12.96 -26.17
N GLN A 157 19.96 12.08 -26.79
CA GLN A 157 19.67 10.63 -26.75
C GLN A 157 19.72 10.06 -25.32
N ARG A 158 20.70 10.45 -24.50
CA ARG A 158 20.78 10.06 -23.09
C ARG A 158 19.54 10.53 -22.33
N LEU A 159 19.15 11.77 -22.54
CA LEU A 159 17.97 12.36 -21.90
C LEU A 159 16.70 11.58 -22.27
N ILE A 160 16.46 11.33 -23.56
CA ILE A 160 15.30 10.57 -24.02
C ILE A 160 15.27 9.18 -23.41
N ARG A 161 16.40 8.46 -23.41
CA ARG A 161 16.48 7.11 -22.82
C ARG A 161 16.21 7.10 -21.32
N ARG A 162 16.70 8.09 -20.57
CA ARG A 162 16.43 8.23 -19.13
C ARG A 162 14.98 8.62 -18.85
N MET A 163 14.43 9.54 -19.66
CA MET A 163 13.00 9.89 -19.54
C MET A 163 12.10 8.71 -19.81
N THR A 164 12.46 7.82 -20.74
CA THR A 164 11.72 6.58 -21.00
C THR A 164 11.62 5.71 -19.76
N LEU A 165 12.66 5.63 -18.90
CA LEU A 165 12.62 4.88 -17.65
C LEU A 165 11.60 5.42 -16.63
N VAL A 166 11.24 6.70 -16.71
CA VAL A 166 10.25 7.34 -15.83
C VAL A 166 8.86 7.34 -16.47
N ILE A 167 8.78 7.73 -17.74
CA ILE A 167 7.50 7.98 -18.42
C ILE A 167 6.80 6.66 -18.78
N LEU A 168 7.53 5.68 -19.29
CA LEU A 168 6.93 4.43 -19.75
C LEU A 168 6.23 3.65 -18.63
N PRO A 169 6.79 3.50 -17.40
CA PRO A 169 6.08 2.91 -16.28
C PRO A 169 4.77 3.64 -15.92
N LEU A 170 4.74 4.97 -16.02
CA LEU A 170 3.53 5.75 -15.78
C LEU A 170 2.46 5.50 -16.85
N ILE A 171 2.87 5.44 -18.12
CA ILE A 171 1.95 5.13 -19.23
C ILE A 171 1.39 3.71 -19.09
N LEU A 172 2.23 2.73 -18.80
CA LEU A 172 1.80 1.34 -18.62
C LEU A 172 0.87 1.14 -17.42
N SER A 173 0.93 2.05 -16.44
CA SER A 173 0.05 2.04 -15.27
C SER A 173 -1.25 2.83 -15.49
N ALA A 174 -1.43 3.44 -16.65
CA ALA A 174 -2.66 4.19 -16.95
C ALA A 174 -3.88 3.24 -17.06
N PRO A 175 -5.07 3.67 -16.62
CA PRO A 175 -5.41 4.98 -16.06
C PRO A 175 -5.10 5.12 -14.55
N GLY A 176 -4.64 4.07 -13.86
CA GLY A 176 -4.36 4.08 -12.42
C GLY A 176 -3.32 5.14 -12.00
N SER A 177 -2.31 5.37 -12.83
CA SER A 177 -1.28 6.38 -12.59
C SER A 177 -1.81 7.82 -12.52
N PHE A 178 -2.93 8.13 -13.20
CA PHE A 178 -3.54 9.47 -13.13
C PHE A 178 -3.99 9.82 -11.72
N SER A 179 -4.34 8.83 -10.92
CA SER A 179 -4.72 9.04 -9.53
C SER A 179 -3.59 9.62 -8.67
N ILE A 180 -2.33 9.39 -9.05
CA ILE A 180 -1.14 9.92 -8.36
C ILE A 180 -0.98 11.42 -8.62
N PHE A 181 -1.32 11.88 -9.83
CA PHE A 181 -1.30 13.31 -10.15
C PHE A 181 -2.41 14.08 -9.44
N ILE A 182 -3.56 13.43 -9.23
CA ILE A 182 -4.67 14.01 -8.46
C ILE A 182 -4.34 14.03 -6.96
N LYS A 183 -3.71 12.95 -6.45
CA LYS A 183 -3.35 12.78 -5.05
C LYS A 183 -1.90 12.30 -4.91
N PRO A 184 -0.92 13.22 -4.85
CA PRO A 184 0.49 12.88 -4.75
C PRO A 184 0.86 12.06 -3.49
N SER A 185 0.05 12.16 -2.42
CA SER A 185 0.21 11.34 -1.21
C SER A 185 0.21 9.83 -1.48
N ARG A 186 -0.41 9.38 -2.58
CA ARG A 186 -0.39 7.98 -3.01
C ARG A 186 1.01 7.46 -3.37
N LEU A 187 1.96 8.33 -3.69
CA LEU A 187 3.35 7.92 -3.92
C LEU A 187 4.04 7.43 -2.65
N ILE A 188 3.59 7.90 -1.50
CA ILE A 188 4.18 7.58 -0.20
C ILE A 188 3.23 6.77 0.69
N SER A 189 2.07 6.39 0.17
CA SER A 189 1.16 5.45 0.82
C SER A 189 1.54 4.02 0.44
N GLU A 190 1.25 3.08 1.33
CA GLU A 190 1.44 1.65 1.06
C GLU A 190 0.09 1.00 0.83
N ILE A 191 0.05 0.16 -0.19
CA ILE A 191 -1.16 -0.58 -0.56
C ILE A 191 -1.51 -1.57 0.57
N GLY A 192 -2.74 -1.51 1.05
CA GLY A 192 -3.30 -2.50 1.97
C GLY A 192 -3.08 -2.26 3.46
N LEU A 193 -2.29 -1.29 3.86
CA LEU A 193 -2.00 -1.03 5.27
C LEU A 193 -2.17 0.42 5.64
N LEU A 194 -3.22 0.66 6.43
CA LEU A 194 -3.38 1.92 7.15
C LEU A 194 -2.44 1.91 8.37
N ILE A 195 -1.47 2.80 8.37
CA ILE A 195 -0.62 3.03 9.54
C ILE A 195 -1.28 4.16 10.35
N PRO A 196 -1.84 3.89 11.54
CA PRO A 196 -2.51 4.92 12.32
C PRO A 196 -1.63 6.14 12.55
N GLY A 197 -2.17 7.33 12.28
CA GLY A 197 -1.50 8.60 12.48
C GLY A 197 -1.53 8.98 13.96
N GLY A 198 -0.64 8.46 14.78
CA GLY A 198 -0.35 9.01 16.10
C GLY A 198 0.74 10.07 16.03
N GLY A 199 0.93 10.89 17.07
CA GLY A 199 1.93 11.97 17.14
C GLY A 199 3.35 11.57 16.67
N PRO A 200 4.28 12.51 16.52
CA PRO A 200 5.63 12.24 16.05
C PRO A 200 6.31 11.28 17.02
N ASN A 201 6.43 10.02 16.61
CA ASN A 201 7.07 9.03 17.44
C ASN A 201 8.25 8.44 16.66
N PHE A 202 9.46 8.57 17.22
CA PHE A 202 10.68 7.98 16.65
C PHE A 202 10.55 6.48 16.41
N ALA A 203 9.67 5.80 17.15
CA ALA A 203 9.34 4.40 16.93
C ALA A 203 8.84 4.10 15.50
N PHE A 204 8.21 5.05 14.81
CA PHE A 204 7.76 4.85 13.44
C PHE A 204 8.88 4.90 12.41
N VAL A 205 9.95 5.63 12.68
CA VAL A 205 11.14 5.65 11.81
C VAL A 205 11.81 4.28 11.77
N ALA A 206 11.88 3.68 12.95
CA ALA A 206 12.47 2.37 13.15
C ALA A 206 11.49 1.23 12.84
N ASN A 207 10.19 1.54 12.84
CA ASN A 207 9.13 0.58 12.67
C ASN A 207 8.26 0.93 11.44
N PRO A 208 8.73 0.65 10.22
CA PRO A 208 8.01 0.99 9.00
C PRO A 208 6.69 0.22 8.84
N GLY A 209 6.37 -0.67 9.76
CA GLY A 209 5.34 -1.67 9.58
C GLY A 209 4.06 -1.51 10.39
N GLY A 210 3.98 -0.65 11.38
CA GLY A 210 2.79 -0.63 12.24
C GLY A 210 2.63 -1.94 13.05
N PRO A 211 1.40 -2.43 13.28
CA PRO A 211 1.16 -3.63 14.07
C PRO A 211 1.95 -4.86 13.58
N GLY A 212 2.63 -5.54 14.46
CA GLY A 212 3.46 -6.71 14.12
C GLY A 212 4.88 -6.40 13.67
N SER A 213 5.29 -5.14 13.71
CA SER A 213 6.65 -4.72 13.41
C SER A 213 7.55 -4.83 14.62
N LEU A 214 8.86 -4.96 14.36
CA LEU A 214 9.86 -5.06 15.43
C LEU A 214 9.95 -3.75 16.22
N PRO A 215 10.42 -3.81 17.48
CA PRO A 215 10.71 -2.61 18.26
C PRO A 215 11.72 -1.70 17.54
N TRP A 216 11.62 -0.40 17.78
CA TRP A 216 12.45 0.62 17.12
C TRP A 216 13.95 0.39 17.27
N TRP A 217 14.40 -0.16 18.40
CA TRP A 217 15.81 -0.43 18.66
C TRP A 217 16.38 -1.53 17.73
N CYS A 218 15.54 -2.36 17.13
CA CYS A 218 15.98 -3.37 16.16
C CYS A 218 16.52 -2.76 14.85
N VAL A 219 16.22 -1.51 14.55
CA VAL A 219 16.73 -0.82 13.34
C VAL A 219 18.00 -0.02 13.64
N SER A 220 18.29 0.26 14.91
CA SER A 220 19.49 0.99 15.30
C SER A 220 20.80 0.40 14.75
N PRO A 221 20.98 -0.93 14.62
CA PRO A 221 22.18 -1.49 14.00
C PRO A 221 22.43 -1.02 12.56
N VAL A 222 21.36 -0.78 11.78
CA VAL A 222 21.50 -0.24 10.41
C VAL A 222 22.15 1.13 10.43
N ALA A 223 21.69 2.02 11.31
CA ALA A 223 22.27 3.35 11.48
C ALA A 223 23.73 3.30 11.98
N ILE A 224 24.00 2.44 12.95
CA ILE A 224 25.35 2.25 13.53
C ILE A 224 26.32 1.75 12.43
N VAL A 225 25.94 0.73 11.67
CA VAL A 225 26.77 0.19 10.59
C VAL A 225 27.01 1.23 9.51
N LEU A 226 26.00 1.98 9.10
CA LEU A 226 26.17 3.07 8.13
C LEU A 226 27.14 4.15 8.65
N PHE A 227 27.02 4.53 9.91
CA PHE A 227 27.92 5.50 10.53
C PHE A 227 29.36 4.99 10.62
N VAL A 228 29.58 3.79 11.10
CA VAL A 228 30.94 3.20 11.21
C VAL A 228 31.58 3.03 9.82
N THR A 229 30.84 2.52 8.85
CA THR A 229 31.34 2.29 7.50
C THR A 229 31.58 3.59 6.71
N PHE A 230 30.91 4.68 7.08
CA PHE A 230 31.15 6.00 6.51
C PHE A 230 32.59 6.49 6.76
N PHE A 231 33.14 6.20 7.92
CA PHE A 231 34.53 6.56 8.26
C PHE A 231 35.58 5.53 7.82
N SER A 232 35.15 4.48 7.12
CA SER A 232 36.00 3.40 6.65
C SER A 232 36.64 3.70 5.27
N THR A 233 36.63 2.73 4.38
CA THR A 233 37.25 2.83 3.05
C THR A 233 36.40 3.69 2.09
N THR A 234 37.05 4.28 1.07
CA THR A 234 36.37 5.14 0.07
C THR A 234 35.21 4.40 -0.63
N ALA A 235 35.36 3.10 -0.89
CA ALA A 235 34.30 2.29 -1.51
C ALA A 235 33.14 2.06 -0.56
N ALA A 236 33.40 1.69 0.71
CA ALA A 236 32.36 1.53 1.73
C ALA A 236 31.65 2.85 2.03
N ARG A 237 32.39 3.97 2.07
CA ARG A 237 31.85 5.31 2.27
C ARG A 237 30.80 5.70 1.24
N LYS A 238 30.98 5.34 -0.04
CA LYS A 238 29.98 5.61 -1.10
C LYS A 238 28.65 4.91 -0.81
N PHE A 239 28.67 3.66 -0.40
CA PHE A 239 27.46 2.94 -0.01
C PHE A 239 26.87 3.51 1.28
N ALA A 240 27.69 3.80 2.27
CA ALA A 240 27.27 4.34 3.55
C ALA A 240 26.63 5.73 3.40
N SER A 241 27.24 6.65 2.63
CA SER A 241 26.66 7.98 2.40
C SER A 241 25.30 7.91 1.73
N LEU A 242 25.18 7.07 0.69
CA LEU A 242 23.89 6.86 0.04
C LEU A 242 22.87 6.20 0.99
N GLY A 243 23.30 5.22 1.79
CA GLY A 243 22.47 4.59 2.80
C GLY A 243 21.96 5.58 3.86
N LEU A 244 22.80 6.50 4.32
CA LEU A 244 22.42 7.57 5.24
C LEU A 244 21.38 8.52 4.63
N VAL A 245 21.53 8.88 3.35
CA VAL A 245 20.53 9.69 2.62
C VAL A 245 19.18 8.99 2.59
N PHE A 246 19.15 7.68 2.28
CA PHE A 246 17.91 6.91 2.28
C PHE A 246 17.34 6.71 3.69
N LEU A 247 18.16 6.54 4.69
CA LEU A 247 17.71 6.47 6.08
C LEU A 247 17.06 7.78 6.51
N LEU A 248 17.69 8.92 6.19
CA LEU A 248 17.13 10.25 6.45
C LEU A 248 15.83 10.48 5.68
N ALA A 249 15.79 10.11 4.40
CA ALA A 249 14.56 10.20 3.60
C ALA A 249 13.43 9.35 4.21
N GLY A 250 13.72 8.12 4.63
CA GLY A 250 12.77 7.26 5.33
C GLY A 250 12.25 7.89 6.63
N THR A 251 13.15 8.51 7.41
CA THR A 251 12.80 9.25 8.63
C THR A 251 11.83 10.40 8.34
N LEU A 252 12.15 11.22 7.34
CA LEU A 252 11.33 12.35 6.95
C LEU A 252 9.96 11.89 6.43
N VAL A 253 9.93 10.86 5.58
CA VAL A 253 8.68 10.30 5.06
C VAL A 253 7.82 9.74 6.18
N SER A 254 8.38 9.04 7.16
CA SER A 254 7.62 8.49 8.29
C SER A 254 7.00 9.56 9.19
N ALA A 255 7.55 10.76 9.19
CA ALA A 255 7.00 11.91 9.92
C ALA A 255 5.79 12.55 9.21
N LEU A 256 5.60 12.27 7.92
CA LEU A 256 4.48 12.83 7.16
C LEU A 256 3.17 12.11 7.53
N VAL A 257 2.16 12.92 7.80
CA VAL A 257 0.79 12.47 8.03
C VAL A 257 -0.02 12.75 6.76
N ILE A 258 -0.68 11.75 6.25
CA ILE A 258 -1.52 11.83 5.07
C ILE A 258 -2.95 11.45 5.45
N SER A 259 -3.92 12.15 4.89
CA SER A 259 -5.32 11.74 4.97
C SER A 259 -5.66 10.91 3.74
N GLU A 260 -6.19 9.71 3.96
CA GLU A 260 -6.71 8.88 2.89
C GLU A 260 -8.22 9.06 2.74
N ASN A 261 -8.73 8.89 1.52
CA ASN A 261 -10.15 8.96 1.25
C ASN A 261 -10.92 7.87 1.99
N GLY A 262 -12.05 8.20 2.53
CA GLY A 262 -12.91 7.26 3.24
C GLY A 262 -12.41 6.89 4.65
N SER A 263 -11.44 7.64 5.17
CA SER A 263 -10.98 7.50 6.55
C SER A 263 -11.00 8.87 7.20
N SER A 264 -11.66 8.98 8.34
CA SER A 264 -11.52 10.14 9.25
C SER A 264 -10.16 10.12 9.96
N ALA A 265 -9.44 9.00 9.82
CA ALA A 265 -8.14 8.81 10.41
C ALA A 265 -7.04 9.35 9.52
N SER A 266 -6.19 10.17 10.09
CA SER A 266 -4.90 10.45 9.52
C SER A 266 -4.04 9.18 9.50
N THR A 267 -3.42 8.89 8.38
CA THR A 267 -2.47 7.78 8.23
C THR A 267 -1.06 8.32 8.05
N ARG A 268 -0.06 7.51 8.42
CA ARG A 268 1.33 7.86 8.18
C ARG A 268 1.80 7.35 6.83
N ALA A 269 2.69 8.12 6.24
CA ALA A 269 3.37 7.70 5.02
C ALA A 269 4.26 6.48 5.26
N SER A 270 4.37 5.61 4.26
CA SER A 270 5.20 4.41 4.33
C SER A 270 6.67 4.72 4.09
N ALA A 271 7.49 4.56 5.12
CA ALA A 271 8.94 4.69 5.05
C ALA A 271 9.65 3.42 4.59
N GLY A 272 8.92 2.29 4.49
CA GLY A 272 9.49 0.95 4.29
C GLY A 272 10.42 0.83 3.10
N THR A 273 10.08 1.45 1.97
CA THR A 273 10.88 1.45 0.75
C THR A 273 12.26 2.08 0.96
N PHE A 274 12.31 3.25 1.61
CA PHE A 274 13.57 3.97 1.85
C PHE A 274 14.44 3.24 2.86
N ILE A 275 13.84 2.71 3.92
CA ILE A 275 14.55 1.92 4.94
C ILE A 275 15.06 0.59 4.36
N ALA A 276 14.34 -0.05 3.44
CA ALA A 276 14.81 -1.23 2.74
C ALA A 276 16.08 -0.96 1.93
N VAL A 277 16.13 0.15 1.20
CA VAL A 277 17.33 0.59 0.47
C VAL A 277 18.48 0.89 1.44
N ALA A 278 18.22 1.63 2.52
CA ALA A 278 19.22 1.93 3.54
C ALA A 278 19.80 0.65 4.15
N THR A 279 18.96 -0.36 4.43
CA THR A 279 19.37 -1.66 4.98
C THR A 279 20.27 -2.42 4.00
N LEU A 280 19.90 -2.53 2.73
CA LEU A 280 20.72 -3.19 1.72
C LEU A 280 22.08 -2.50 1.56
N LEU A 281 22.09 -1.16 1.52
CA LEU A 281 23.32 -0.38 1.39
C LEU A 281 24.21 -0.46 2.65
N SER A 282 23.59 -0.53 3.84
CA SER A 282 24.29 -0.80 5.10
C SER A 282 25.04 -2.13 5.04
N ILE A 283 24.36 -3.19 4.65
CA ILE A 283 24.97 -4.53 4.54
C ILE A 283 26.05 -4.55 3.46
N ALA A 284 25.81 -3.94 2.30
CA ALA A 284 26.79 -3.84 1.23
C ALA A 284 28.04 -3.07 1.66
N SER A 285 27.86 -1.96 2.40
CA SER A 285 28.99 -1.16 2.92
C SER A 285 29.83 -1.97 3.92
N ALA A 286 29.17 -2.75 4.79
CA ALA A 286 29.83 -3.66 5.73
C ALA A 286 30.63 -4.74 5.00
N VAL A 287 30.05 -5.40 4.00
CA VAL A 287 30.74 -6.44 3.20
C VAL A 287 32.00 -5.87 2.54
N VAL A 288 31.88 -4.70 1.89
CA VAL A 288 33.04 -4.03 1.25
C VAL A 288 34.11 -3.64 2.27
N MET A 289 33.71 -3.21 3.46
CA MET A 289 34.63 -2.89 4.53
C MET A 289 35.37 -4.14 5.03
N PHE A 290 34.61 -5.21 5.32
CA PHE A 290 35.16 -6.46 5.84
C PHE A 290 36.12 -7.12 4.85
N ASP A 291 35.77 -7.19 3.59
CA ASP A 291 36.60 -7.77 2.54
C ASP A 291 37.99 -7.11 2.48
N LYS A 292 38.03 -5.77 2.52
CA LYS A 292 39.27 -5.02 2.54
C LYS A 292 40.07 -5.10 3.86
N ILE A 293 39.36 -5.18 4.97
CA ILE A 293 40.02 -5.28 6.30
C ILE A 293 40.58 -6.67 6.47
N ARG A 294 39.90 -7.71 6.04
CA ARG A 294 40.36 -9.09 6.12
C ARG A 294 41.76 -9.25 5.52
N THR A 295 41.97 -8.80 4.30
CA THR A 295 43.28 -8.91 3.62
C THR A 295 44.37 -8.16 4.34
N ARG A 296 44.08 -7.09 5.08
CA ARG A 296 45.04 -6.34 5.90
C ARG A 296 45.26 -6.98 7.29
N LEU A 297 44.22 -7.59 7.86
CA LEU A 297 44.31 -8.22 9.17
C LEU A 297 45.07 -9.54 9.12
N GLU A 298 44.93 -10.31 8.03
CA GLU A 298 45.69 -11.55 7.81
C GLU A 298 47.22 -11.33 7.82
N GLN A 299 47.69 -10.07 7.60
CA GLN A 299 49.08 -9.67 7.53
C GLN A 299 49.54 -8.84 8.74
N SER A 300 48.70 -8.60 9.75
CA SER A 300 49.01 -7.70 10.87
C SER A 300 48.88 -8.36 12.22
N HIS A 301 49.72 -7.93 13.19
CA HIS A 301 49.56 -8.33 14.59
C HIS A 301 48.24 -7.84 15.18
N VAL A 302 47.72 -8.52 16.21
CA VAL A 302 46.45 -8.16 16.85
C VAL A 302 46.48 -6.71 17.34
N ASN A 303 45.57 -5.87 16.81
CA ASN A 303 45.50 -4.45 17.10
C ASN A 303 44.00 -4.07 17.30
N TYR A 304 43.74 -2.84 17.79
CA TYR A 304 42.39 -2.30 17.97
C TYR A 304 41.42 -2.52 16.78
N ARG A 305 41.94 -2.64 15.57
CA ARG A 305 41.18 -2.96 14.35
C ARG A 305 40.54 -4.35 14.39
N HIS A 306 41.24 -5.35 14.97
CA HIS A 306 40.67 -6.68 15.16
C HIS A 306 39.51 -6.63 16.15
N ILE A 307 39.63 -5.82 17.22
CA ILE A 307 38.57 -5.61 18.21
C ILE A 307 37.36 -4.93 17.56
N ALA A 308 37.58 -3.91 16.73
CA ALA A 308 36.52 -3.24 16.02
C ALA A 308 35.76 -4.19 15.07
N VAL A 309 36.47 -5.03 14.33
CA VAL A 309 35.85 -6.02 13.43
C VAL A 309 35.08 -7.07 14.22
N ALA A 310 35.67 -7.58 15.31
CA ALA A 310 35.01 -8.54 16.21
C ALA A 310 33.72 -7.92 16.81
N SER A 311 33.79 -6.65 17.24
CA SER A 311 32.63 -5.94 17.78
C SER A 311 31.50 -5.80 16.75
N VAL A 312 31.82 -5.46 15.52
CA VAL A 312 30.82 -5.37 14.44
C VAL A 312 30.22 -6.75 14.15
N LEU A 313 31.04 -7.81 14.14
CA LEU A 313 30.53 -9.18 13.97
C LEU A 313 29.58 -9.58 15.09
N VAL A 314 29.95 -9.29 16.35
CA VAL A 314 29.11 -9.56 17.52
C VAL A 314 27.80 -8.78 17.45
N ILE A 315 27.85 -7.50 17.13
CA ILE A 315 26.63 -6.66 16.96
C ILE A 315 25.73 -7.24 15.85
N THR A 316 26.35 -7.67 14.76
CA THR A 316 25.63 -8.26 13.62
C THR A 316 24.99 -9.60 13.99
N MET A 317 25.71 -10.43 14.76
CA MET A 317 25.19 -11.70 15.28
C MET A 317 24.05 -11.47 16.28
N LEU A 318 24.20 -10.54 17.21
CA LEU A 318 23.16 -10.15 18.16
C LEU A 318 21.91 -9.64 17.45
N TYR A 319 22.10 -8.87 16.40
CA TYR A 319 20.99 -8.40 15.56
C TYR A 319 20.19 -9.54 14.94
N THR A 320 20.88 -10.54 14.38
CA THR A 320 20.21 -11.72 13.81
C THR A 320 19.50 -12.53 14.90
N VAL A 321 20.17 -12.76 16.02
CA VAL A 321 19.61 -13.51 17.16
C VAL A 321 18.38 -12.81 17.72
N THR A 322 18.45 -11.50 17.92
CA THR A 322 17.28 -10.73 18.42
C THR A 322 16.14 -10.70 17.42
N SER A 323 16.42 -10.61 16.13
CA SER A 323 15.37 -10.66 15.09
C SER A 323 14.68 -12.02 15.03
N VAL A 324 15.44 -13.11 15.12
CA VAL A 324 14.89 -14.48 15.18
C VAL A 324 14.14 -14.71 16.49
N PHE A 325 14.71 -14.30 17.62
CA PHE A 325 14.06 -14.38 18.92
C PHE A 325 12.72 -13.64 18.93
N TRP A 326 12.70 -12.41 18.40
CA TRP A 326 11.46 -11.66 18.28
C TRP A 326 10.46 -12.38 17.37
N LEU A 327 10.88 -12.92 16.22
CA LEU A 327 10.02 -13.67 15.31
C LEU A 327 9.38 -14.88 16.02
N VAL A 328 10.15 -15.61 16.81
CA VAL A 328 9.66 -16.79 17.54
C VAL A 328 8.71 -16.40 18.67
N THR A 329 9.01 -15.35 19.42
CA THR A 329 8.23 -14.95 20.60
C THR A 329 7.00 -14.10 20.25
N ALA A 330 7.12 -13.19 19.31
CA ALA A 330 6.08 -12.24 18.92
C ALA A 330 5.37 -12.61 17.61
N GLY A 331 5.95 -13.49 16.80
CA GLY A 331 5.38 -13.92 15.52
C GLY A 331 4.00 -14.57 15.66
N ALA A 332 3.72 -15.27 16.76
CA ALA A 332 2.39 -15.82 17.06
C ALA A 332 1.31 -14.73 17.24
N GLY A 333 1.72 -13.53 17.67
CA GLY A 333 0.87 -12.33 17.76
C GLY A 333 0.77 -11.54 16.46
N SER A 334 1.35 -12.02 15.36
CA SER A 334 1.32 -11.37 14.06
C SER A 334 -0.10 -10.99 13.64
N PRO A 335 -0.32 -9.78 13.09
CA PRO A 335 -1.59 -9.38 12.50
C PRO A 335 -1.94 -10.20 11.25
N LEU A 336 -0.95 -10.80 10.58
CA LEU A 336 -1.17 -11.71 9.47
C LEU A 336 -1.67 -13.04 10.00
N LYS A 337 -2.98 -13.24 9.96
CA LYS A 337 -3.62 -14.50 10.31
C LYS A 337 -4.26 -15.10 9.07
N SER A 338 -4.20 -16.42 8.95
CA SER A 338 -5.05 -17.12 7.97
C SER A 338 -6.50 -16.79 8.33
N GLY A 339 -7.13 -15.91 7.58
CA GLY A 339 -8.51 -15.57 7.77
C GLY A 339 -9.34 -16.85 7.69
N GLY A 340 -9.86 -17.27 8.83
CA GLY A 340 -11.01 -18.15 8.83
C GLY A 340 -12.12 -17.51 8.00
N LYS A 341 -13.11 -18.27 7.67
CA LYS A 341 -14.34 -17.77 7.02
C LYS A 341 -14.76 -16.48 7.73
N GLU A 342 -14.71 -15.41 6.96
CA GLU A 342 -14.77 -14.17 7.39
C GLU A 342 -16.12 -13.63 7.64
N VAL A 343 -16.14 -12.94 8.51
CA VAL A 343 -16.12 -11.69 9.12
C VAL A 343 -17.43 -10.88 9.02
N LEU A 344 -18.18 -10.98 7.95
CA LEU A 344 -19.54 -10.47 7.88
C LEU A 344 -20.53 -11.59 8.25
N PRO A 345 -21.56 -11.29 9.04
CA PRO A 345 -22.56 -12.29 9.43
C PRO A 345 -23.13 -13.04 8.23
N ALA A 346 -23.30 -14.34 8.36
CA ALA A 346 -23.67 -15.22 7.26
C ALA A 346 -24.99 -14.82 6.55
N PHE A 347 -25.92 -14.14 7.24
CA PHE A 347 -27.16 -13.66 6.64
C PHE A 347 -26.94 -12.61 5.53
N LEU A 348 -25.82 -11.88 5.54
CA LEU A 348 -25.47 -10.93 4.47
C LEU A 348 -25.16 -11.65 3.16
N SER A 349 -24.85 -12.94 3.19
CA SER A 349 -24.65 -13.75 1.98
C SER A 349 -25.95 -13.97 1.20
N ILE A 350 -27.08 -13.89 1.88
CA ILE A 350 -28.41 -14.05 1.27
C ILE A 350 -28.77 -12.79 0.49
N GLU A 351 -28.39 -11.63 0.99
CA GLU A 351 -28.68 -10.34 0.39
C GLU A 351 -27.45 -9.81 -0.39
N LYS A 352 -27.16 -10.44 -1.52
CA LYS A 352 -25.97 -10.14 -2.34
C LYS A 352 -25.88 -8.66 -2.83
N ASP A 353 -27.00 -7.97 -2.94
CA ASP A 353 -27.05 -6.58 -3.42
C ASP A 353 -27.05 -5.55 -2.28
N ALA A 354 -27.19 -5.99 -1.04
CA ALA A 354 -27.17 -5.08 0.11
C ALA A 354 -25.77 -4.53 0.35
N LYS A 355 -25.67 -3.21 0.49
CA LYS A 355 -24.44 -2.54 0.91
C LYS A 355 -24.34 -2.55 2.43
N THR A 356 -23.14 -2.83 2.91
CA THR A 356 -22.78 -2.79 4.33
C THR A 356 -21.60 -1.84 4.52
N VAL A 357 -21.75 -0.86 5.37
CA VAL A 357 -20.61 -0.08 5.89
C VAL A 357 -19.94 -0.90 6.97
N VAL A 358 -18.69 -1.24 6.76
CA VAL A 358 -17.85 -1.92 7.75
C VAL A 358 -16.99 -0.90 8.46
N LEU A 359 -17.25 -0.72 9.74
CA LEU A 359 -16.51 0.19 10.61
C LEU A 359 -15.41 -0.58 11.35
N ARG A 360 -14.21 -0.02 11.35
CA ARG A 360 -13.08 -0.49 12.16
C ARG A 360 -12.68 0.60 13.12
N SER A 361 -12.77 0.33 14.40
CA SER A 361 -12.34 1.24 15.45
C SER A 361 -10.95 0.84 15.92
N TYR A 362 -10.03 1.78 15.91
CA TYR A 362 -8.69 1.62 16.48
C TYR A 362 -8.52 2.62 17.61
N ARG A 363 -7.88 2.22 18.68
CA ARG A 363 -7.44 3.12 19.75
C ARG A 363 -5.91 3.15 19.76
N HIS A 364 -5.35 4.34 19.52
CA HIS A 364 -3.91 4.54 19.57
C HIS A 364 -3.61 5.78 20.38
N ASN A 365 -2.80 5.65 21.46
CA ASN A 365 -2.39 6.74 22.36
C ASN A 365 -3.55 7.61 22.89
N GLY A 366 -4.72 7.01 23.13
CA GLY A 366 -5.89 7.73 23.63
C GLY A 366 -6.79 8.33 22.54
N GLU A 367 -6.30 8.50 21.32
CA GLU A 367 -7.09 8.96 20.19
C GLU A 367 -7.88 7.81 19.56
N ARG A 368 -9.12 8.10 19.20
CA ARG A 368 -10.00 7.18 18.49
C ARG A 368 -9.88 7.43 17.01
N THR A 369 -9.51 6.39 16.30
CA THR A 369 -9.42 6.42 14.85
C THR A 369 -10.47 5.48 14.29
N LEU A 370 -11.36 5.97 13.44
CA LEU A 370 -12.36 5.20 12.75
C LEU A 370 -12.01 5.12 11.28
N SER A 371 -11.92 3.91 10.76
CA SER A 371 -11.85 3.68 9.32
C SER A 371 -13.08 2.92 8.86
N TYR A 372 -13.51 3.15 7.64
CA TYR A 372 -14.63 2.44 7.07
C TYR A 372 -14.40 2.03 5.62
N TYR A 373 -15.11 1.03 5.20
CA TYR A 373 -15.29 0.71 3.79
C TYR A 373 -16.70 0.19 3.56
N ILE A 374 -17.18 0.27 2.32
CA ILE A 374 -18.50 -0.22 1.93
C ILE A 374 -18.31 -1.53 1.17
N SER A 375 -18.93 -2.60 1.68
CA SER A 375 -18.93 -3.92 1.05
C SER A 375 -20.31 -4.27 0.52
N ARG A 376 -20.38 -5.18 -0.46
CA ARG A 376 -21.62 -5.80 -0.92
C ARG A 376 -21.60 -7.28 -0.63
N GLY A 377 -22.69 -7.78 -0.08
CA GLY A 377 -22.80 -9.17 0.33
C GLY A 377 -21.87 -9.51 1.49
N SER A 378 -21.63 -10.80 1.67
CA SER A 378 -20.86 -11.33 2.80
C SER A 378 -19.35 -11.46 2.54
N ALA A 379 -18.94 -11.41 1.29
CA ALA A 379 -17.54 -11.62 0.91
C ALA A 379 -16.82 -10.28 0.77
N ILE A 380 -15.79 -10.09 1.59
CA ILE A 380 -14.82 -9.02 1.38
C ILE A 380 -13.84 -9.51 0.34
N THR A 381 -13.77 -8.83 -0.80
CA THR A 381 -12.75 -9.08 -1.80
C THR A 381 -11.43 -8.46 -1.37
N LEU A 382 -10.33 -9.16 -1.65
CA LEU A 382 -8.99 -8.71 -1.33
C LEU A 382 -8.73 -7.31 -1.90
N GLY A 383 -8.28 -6.39 -1.06
CA GLY A 383 -7.86 -5.06 -1.48
C GLY A 383 -9.00 -4.15 -1.94
N GLU A 384 -10.26 -4.46 -1.64
CA GLU A 384 -11.39 -3.63 -2.07
C GLU A 384 -11.28 -2.17 -1.60
N PRO A 385 -10.90 -1.87 -0.34
CA PRO A 385 -10.67 -0.50 0.09
C PRO A 385 -9.50 0.18 -0.61
N ASP A 386 -8.47 -0.59 -0.97
CA ASP A 386 -7.26 -0.08 -1.62
C ASP A 386 -7.43 0.08 -3.12
N VAL A 387 -8.23 -0.81 -3.71
CA VAL A 387 -8.53 -0.84 -5.15
C VAL A 387 -9.52 0.26 -5.53
N ALA A 388 -10.45 0.54 -4.64
CA ALA A 388 -11.54 1.49 -4.87
C ALA A 388 -11.77 2.35 -3.61
N PRO A 389 -10.83 3.22 -3.24
CA PRO A 389 -11.05 4.16 -2.16
C PRO A 389 -12.30 4.99 -2.49
N GLN A 390 -13.32 4.85 -1.65
CA GLN A 390 -14.59 5.54 -1.84
C GLN A 390 -14.48 6.91 -1.22
N ASP A 391 -14.27 7.92 -2.05
CA ASP A 391 -14.35 9.32 -1.63
C ASP A 391 -15.83 9.75 -1.66
N LEU A 392 -16.50 9.48 -0.56
CA LEU A 392 -17.90 9.84 -0.35
C LEU A 392 -17.99 10.78 0.86
N PRO A 393 -17.68 12.07 0.70
CA PRO A 393 -17.59 13.00 1.84
C PRO A 393 -18.90 13.11 2.61
N VAL A 394 -20.03 12.89 1.95
CA VAL A 394 -21.35 12.87 2.62
C VAL A 394 -21.49 11.65 3.52
N VAL A 395 -21.07 10.47 3.05
CA VAL A 395 -21.09 9.24 3.85
C VAL A 395 -20.06 9.31 4.97
N THR A 396 -18.87 9.88 4.71
CA THR A 396 -17.84 10.07 5.74
C THR A 396 -18.39 10.91 6.90
N ARG A 397 -19.01 12.06 6.61
CA ARG A 397 -19.64 12.90 7.64
C ARG A 397 -20.77 12.18 8.37
N ALA A 398 -21.57 11.38 7.66
CA ALA A 398 -22.62 10.58 8.32
C ALA A 398 -22.03 9.52 9.27
N ILE A 399 -20.87 8.93 8.94
CA ILE A 399 -20.17 7.98 9.81
C ILE A 399 -19.53 8.69 11.00
N GLU A 400 -18.90 9.85 10.80
CA GLU A 400 -18.38 10.69 11.88
C GLU A 400 -19.50 11.03 12.86
N GLY A 401 -20.69 11.40 12.35
CA GLY A 401 -21.86 11.66 13.17
C GLY A 401 -22.33 10.46 14.01
N LEU A 402 -22.09 9.23 13.56
CA LEU A 402 -22.38 8.03 14.38
C LEU A 402 -21.47 7.91 15.60
N VAL A 403 -20.26 8.45 15.51
CA VAL A 403 -19.27 8.38 16.60
C VAL A 403 -19.43 9.56 17.56
N ASP A 404 -19.70 10.74 17.02
CA ASP A 404 -19.77 12.00 17.75
C ASP A 404 -21.18 12.31 18.29
N ASN A 405 -22.12 11.37 18.18
CA ASN A 405 -23.52 11.52 18.56
C ASN A 405 -24.26 12.68 17.88
N THR A 406 -23.79 13.11 16.72
CA THR A 406 -24.44 14.14 15.89
C THR A 406 -25.20 13.56 14.69
N GLY A 407 -25.28 12.24 14.60
CA GLY A 407 -25.71 11.47 13.44
C GLY A 407 -27.22 11.30 13.24
N VAL A 408 -28.06 12.25 13.69
CA VAL A 408 -29.53 12.17 13.54
C VAL A 408 -29.96 11.95 12.08
N THR A 409 -29.21 12.49 11.11
CA THR A 409 -29.47 12.33 9.68
C THR A 409 -28.74 11.16 9.03
N SER A 410 -27.87 10.45 9.74
CA SER A 410 -27.00 9.42 9.18
C SER A 410 -27.80 8.27 8.56
N SER A 411 -28.90 7.86 9.17
CA SER A 411 -29.79 6.82 8.62
C SER A 411 -30.40 7.20 7.27
N LYS A 412 -30.74 8.48 7.07
CA LYS A 412 -31.24 8.99 5.78
C LYS A 412 -30.13 8.95 4.72
N VAL A 413 -28.95 9.43 5.06
CA VAL A 413 -27.80 9.41 4.15
C VAL A 413 -27.47 7.97 3.73
N PHE A 414 -27.46 7.03 4.67
CA PHE A 414 -27.21 5.64 4.35
C PHE A 414 -28.28 5.04 3.43
N SER A 415 -29.55 5.33 3.69
CA SER A 415 -30.63 4.93 2.78
C SER A 415 -30.44 5.51 1.38
N ASP A 416 -30.10 6.80 1.24
CA ASP A 416 -29.88 7.45 -0.04
C ASP A 416 -28.71 6.81 -0.83
N TYR A 417 -27.69 6.32 -0.15
CA TYR A 417 -26.57 5.59 -0.75
C TYR A 417 -26.78 4.07 -0.84
N GLY A 418 -27.99 3.58 -0.51
CA GLY A 418 -28.34 2.16 -0.58
C GLY A 418 -27.61 1.29 0.46
N ILE A 419 -27.13 1.90 1.53
CA ILE A 419 -26.46 1.21 2.63
C ILE A 419 -27.52 0.68 3.59
N LYS A 420 -27.62 -0.64 3.67
CA LYS A 420 -28.63 -1.35 4.47
C LYS A 420 -28.14 -1.71 5.85
N TYR A 421 -26.84 -1.98 5.98
CA TYR A 421 -26.24 -2.44 7.21
C TYR A 421 -25.02 -1.62 7.61
N VAL A 422 -24.85 -1.46 8.92
CA VAL A 422 -23.65 -0.94 9.56
C VAL A 422 -23.06 -2.06 10.39
N PHE A 423 -21.83 -2.45 10.14
CA PHE A 423 -21.12 -3.49 10.85
C PHE A 423 -19.89 -2.91 11.57
N LEU A 424 -19.91 -2.88 12.88
CA LEU A 424 -18.75 -2.52 13.69
C LEU A 424 -17.94 -3.77 14.02
N LYS A 425 -16.77 -3.87 13.41
CA LYS A 425 -15.88 -5.02 13.59
C LYS A 425 -15.08 -4.88 14.88
N ASN A 426 -15.04 -5.96 15.68
CA ASN A 426 -14.28 -6.03 16.93
C ASN A 426 -14.48 -4.77 17.79
N PRO A 427 -15.66 -4.53 18.36
CA PRO A 427 -15.94 -3.33 19.12
C PRO A 427 -15.03 -3.26 20.34
N VAL A 428 -13.99 -2.44 20.23
CA VAL A 428 -13.06 -2.16 21.34
C VAL A 428 -13.68 -1.17 22.32
N ASN A 429 -14.72 -0.46 21.88
CA ASN A 429 -15.32 0.63 22.65
C ASN A 429 -16.84 0.50 22.70
N GLN A 430 -17.36 0.31 23.91
CA GLN A 430 -18.80 0.26 24.15
C GLN A 430 -19.49 1.61 23.91
N GLU A 431 -18.81 2.74 23.99
CA GLU A 431 -19.40 4.06 23.77
C GLU A 431 -19.91 4.22 22.32
N VAL A 432 -19.15 3.75 21.31
CA VAL A 432 -19.62 3.78 19.91
C VAL A 432 -20.86 2.93 19.75
N VAL A 433 -20.90 1.78 20.43
CA VAL A 433 -22.05 0.89 20.41
C VAL A 433 -23.28 1.59 21.02
N GLN A 434 -23.13 2.20 22.18
CA GLN A 434 -24.20 2.93 22.86
C GLN A 434 -24.68 4.14 22.05
N THR A 435 -23.74 4.84 21.42
CA THR A 435 -24.06 5.98 20.54
C THR A 435 -24.94 5.53 19.36
N ILE A 436 -24.56 4.47 18.64
CA ILE A 436 -25.34 3.97 17.51
C ILE A 436 -26.70 3.42 17.97
N ASP A 437 -26.73 2.73 19.12
CA ASP A 437 -27.99 2.23 19.68
C ASP A 437 -28.95 3.35 20.09
N GLY A 438 -28.41 4.49 20.55
CA GLY A 438 -29.19 5.66 20.94
C GLY A 438 -29.66 6.52 19.75
N LEU A 439 -29.04 6.35 18.56
CA LEU A 439 -29.44 7.10 17.38
C LEU A 439 -30.67 6.48 16.72
N GLY A 440 -31.65 7.32 16.42
CA GLY A 440 -32.83 6.92 15.66
C GLY A 440 -32.50 6.44 14.25
N GLY A 441 -33.30 5.47 13.75
CA GLY A 441 -33.16 4.97 12.37
C GLY A 441 -32.23 3.78 12.20
N PHE A 442 -31.70 3.23 13.30
CA PHE A 442 -30.90 2.01 13.33
C PHE A 442 -31.54 0.96 14.28
N ASN A 443 -31.50 -0.30 13.87
CA ASN A 443 -31.93 -1.41 14.71
C ASN A 443 -30.80 -2.43 14.80
N ARG A 444 -30.37 -2.78 16.00
CA ARG A 444 -29.37 -3.82 16.24
C ARG A 444 -29.93 -5.19 15.84
N THR A 445 -29.28 -5.81 14.85
CA THR A 445 -29.75 -7.09 14.28
C THR A 445 -28.95 -8.28 14.83
N SER A 446 -27.66 -8.06 15.10
CA SER A 446 -26.77 -9.11 15.58
C SER A 446 -25.64 -8.53 16.41
N ALA A 447 -25.26 -9.26 17.46
CA ALA A 447 -24.07 -8.97 18.27
C ALA A 447 -23.32 -10.29 18.49
N THR A 448 -22.07 -10.33 18.04
CA THR A 448 -21.18 -11.50 18.16
C THR A 448 -19.79 -11.03 18.59
N ASN A 449 -18.92 -11.96 18.96
CA ASN A 449 -17.52 -11.65 19.26
C ASN A 449 -16.77 -11.07 18.04
N ALA A 450 -17.25 -11.29 16.83
CA ALA A 450 -16.68 -10.73 15.61
C ALA A 450 -17.09 -9.27 15.35
N GLY A 451 -18.24 -8.87 15.90
CA GLY A 451 -18.75 -7.51 15.75
C GLY A 451 -20.25 -7.39 15.95
N ILE A 452 -20.73 -6.17 15.79
CA ILE A 452 -22.14 -5.81 15.97
C ILE A 452 -22.67 -5.28 14.65
N VAL A 453 -23.89 -5.68 14.30
CA VAL A 453 -24.58 -5.24 13.07
C VAL A 453 -25.84 -4.49 13.41
N TRP A 454 -26.01 -3.34 12.81
CA TRP A 454 -27.25 -2.58 12.80
C TRP A 454 -27.84 -2.56 11.39
N ARG A 455 -29.15 -2.65 11.32
CA ARG A 455 -29.92 -2.46 10.09
C ARG A 455 -30.43 -1.02 10.05
N VAL A 456 -30.31 -0.37 8.91
CA VAL A 456 -30.95 0.91 8.65
C VAL A 456 -32.45 0.68 8.46
N LEU A 457 -33.28 1.42 9.21
CA LEU A 457 -34.74 1.22 9.20
C LEU A 457 -35.42 1.79 7.95
N LYS A 458 -34.81 2.79 7.30
CA LYS A 458 -35.32 3.29 6.03
C LYS A 458 -35.11 2.29 4.91
N ASP A 459 -36.05 2.30 3.96
CA ASP A 459 -35.96 1.46 2.78
C ASP A 459 -34.68 1.75 1.99
N THR A 460 -33.99 0.70 1.62
CA THR A 460 -32.72 0.74 0.91
C THR A 460 -32.74 -0.18 -0.29
N GLY A 461 -32.18 0.27 -1.40
CA GLY A 461 -32.08 -0.55 -2.60
C GLY A 461 -31.13 0.07 -3.60
N ARG A 462 -30.96 -0.59 -4.74
CA ARG A 462 -30.04 -0.14 -5.79
C ARG A 462 -30.58 1.01 -6.61
N LEU A 463 -31.90 1.04 -6.84
CA LEU A 463 -32.59 2.07 -7.57
C LEU A 463 -33.67 2.69 -6.69
N LYS A 464 -33.57 3.99 -6.48
CA LYS A 464 -34.57 4.80 -5.82
C LYS A 464 -35.37 5.53 -6.91
N PHE A 465 -36.66 5.43 -6.86
CA PHE A 465 -37.57 6.10 -7.78
C PHE A 465 -38.42 7.12 -7.04
N VAL A 466 -38.53 8.28 -7.61
CA VAL A 466 -39.42 9.36 -7.11
C VAL A 466 -40.34 9.74 -8.26
N ASP A 467 -41.62 9.56 -8.07
CA ASP A 467 -42.61 10.03 -9.06
C ASP A 467 -42.78 11.55 -9.02
N TYR A 468 -43.49 12.13 -9.96
CA TYR A 468 -43.74 13.57 -9.98
C TYR A 468 -44.65 14.05 -8.85
N SER A 469 -45.34 13.14 -8.13
CA SER A 469 -46.10 13.47 -6.92
C SER A 469 -45.19 13.53 -5.65
N GLY A 470 -43.91 13.20 -5.78
CA GLY A 470 -42.94 13.15 -4.68
C GLY A 470 -42.94 11.83 -3.90
N LYS A 471 -43.68 10.82 -4.36
CA LYS A 471 -43.70 9.50 -3.72
C LYS A 471 -42.40 8.76 -4.02
N GLU A 472 -41.68 8.46 -2.96
CA GLU A 472 -40.42 7.66 -3.03
C GLU A 472 -40.73 6.17 -2.96
N MET A 473 -40.05 5.36 -3.77
CA MET A 473 -40.07 3.90 -3.69
C MET A 473 -38.76 3.30 -4.16
N ILE A 474 -38.45 2.12 -3.66
CA ILE A 474 -37.31 1.32 -4.11
C ILE A 474 -37.78 0.38 -5.20
N LEU A 475 -37.13 0.46 -6.37
CA LEU A 475 -37.46 -0.44 -7.48
C LEU A 475 -36.71 -1.76 -7.30
N PRO A 476 -37.42 -2.90 -7.34
CA PRO A 476 -36.78 -4.19 -7.37
C PRO A 476 -36.01 -4.36 -8.69
N THR A 477 -34.77 -4.80 -8.57
CA THR A 477 -33.90 -5.03 -9.74
C THR A 477 -33.79 -6.52 -10.03
N LYS A 478 -33.97 -6.92 -11.29
CA LYS A 478 -33.66 -8.26 -11.76
C LYS A 478 -32.41 -8.19 -12.65
N GLY A 479 -31.25 -8.42 -12.04
CA GLY A 479 -29.97 -8.21 -12.69
C GLY A 479 -29.72 -6.71 -12.99
N VAL A 480 -29.72 -6.34 -14.28
CA VAL A 480 -29.53 -4.96 -14.75
C VAL A 480 -30.84 -4.27 -15.19
N ARG A 481 -31.98 -4.90 -14.97
CA ARG A 481 -33.30 -4.41 -15.40
C ARG A 481 -34.18 -4.10 -14.20
N ALA A 482 -34.97 -3.06 -14.32
CA ALA A 482 -36.00 -2.71 -13.36
C ALA A 482 -37.26 -2.26 -14.10
N TYR A 483 -38.43 -2.53 -13.51
CA TYR A 483 -39.71 -2.00 -14.03
C TYR A 483 -39.99 -0.67 -13.34
N VAL A 484 -40.37 0.33 -14.14
CA VAL A 484 -40.72 1.67 -13.65
C VAL A 484 -42.24 1.85 -13.79
N PRO A 485 -42.94 2.08 -12.69
CA PRO A 485 -44.40 2.11 -12.71
C PRO A 485 -45.01 3.40 -13.28
N ALA A 486 -44.28 4.51 -13.27
CA ALA A 486 -44.75 5.81 -13.64
C ALA A 486 -43.62 6.70 -14.17
N PRO A 487 -43.91 7.82 -14.84
CA PRO A 487 -42.92 8.86 -15.09
C PRO A 487 -42.38 9.47 -13.80
N GLY A 488 -41.09 9.83 -13.80
CA GLY A 488 -40.43 10.37 -12.60
C GLY A 488 -38.91 10.32 -12.70
N THR A 489 -38.26 10.37 -11.57
CA THR A 489 -36.78 10.36 -11.48
C THR A 489 -36.27 9.06 -10.88
N ILE A 490 -35.35 8.41 -11.57
CA ILE A 490 -34.60 7.25 -11.05
C ILE A 490 -33.26 7.74 -10.56
N THR A 491 -32.92 7.42 -9.31
CA THR A 491 -31.63 7.67 -8.72
C THR A 491 -30.92 6.33 -8.48
N LEU A 492 -29.73 6.19 -9.04
CA LEU A 492 -28.87 5.04 -8.77
C LEU A 492 -28.08 5.30 -7.47
N THR A 493 -28.23 4.42 -6.47
CA THR A 493 -27.57 4.55 -5.17
C THR A 493 -26.08 4.17 -5.20
N GLU A 494 -25.41 4.55 -6.28
CA GLU A 494 -23.98 4.32 -6.50
C GLU A 494 -23.22 5.64 -6.53
N SER A 495 -21.91 5.59 -6.30
CA SER A 495 -21.07 6.78 -6.48
C SER A 495 -21.20 7.31 -7.90
N PHE A 496 -21.16 8.65 -8.03
CA PHE A 496 -21.27 9.30 -9.33
C PHE A 496 -20.14 8.84 -10.26
N SER A 497 -20.54 8.42 -11.46
CA SER A 497 -19.61 8.17 -12.57
C SER A 497 -20.22 8.67 -13.87
N LYS A 498 -19.39 9.28 -14.72
CA LYS A 498 -19.82 9.68 -16.08
C LYS A 498 -20.21 8.48 -16.94
N SER A 499 -19.73 7.29 -16.62
CA SER A 499 -19.99 6.05 -17.36
C SER A 499 -21.35 5.42 -17.07
N TRP A 500 -22.05 5.83 -15.99
CA TRP A 500 -23.41 5.33 -15.73
C TRP A 500 -24.38 5.79 -16.79
N GLN A 501 -25.09 4.83 -17.39
CA GLN A 501 -26.10 5.04 -18.41
C GLN A 501 -27.32 4.19 -18.09
N ILE A 502 -28.51 4.74 -18.26
CA ILE A 502 -29.77 4.00 -18.20
C ILE A 502 -30.43 4.12 -19.59
N PHE A 503 -30.99 3.02 -20.06
CA PHE A 503 -31.70 2.94 -21.32
C PHE A 503 -33.15 2.58 -21.04
N GLN A 504 -34.07 3.28 -21.68
CA GLN A 504 -35.48 2.98 -21.70
C GLN A 504 -35.90 2.70 -23.15
N ASN A 505 -36.41 1.49 -23.42
CA ASN A 505 -36.82 1.10 -24.80
C ASN A 505 -35.69 1.28 -25.85
N GLY A 506 -34.44 1.09 -25.48
CA GLY A 506 -33.28 1.30 -26.34
C GLY A 506 -32.78 2.75 -26.42
N TYR A 507 -33.48 3.70 -25.86
CA TYR A 507 -33.08 5.11 -25.82
C TYR A 507 -32.34 5.42 -24.51
N ARG A 508 -31.27 6.17 -24.61
CA ARG A 508 -30.51 6.63 -23.45
C ARG A 508 -31.25 7.76 -22.74
N LEU A 509 -31.47 7.58 -21.44
CA LEU A 509 -32.10 8.62 -20.62
C LEU A 509 -31.14 9.78 -20.32
N ALA A 510 -31.71 10.96 -20.21
CA ALA A 510 -30.98 12.16 -19.81
C ALA A 510 -30.54 12.04 -18.35
N LYS A 511 -29.28 12.42 -18.09
CA LYS A 511 -28.71 12.45 -16.76
C LYS A 511 -29.00 13.79 -16.11
N ILE A 512 -29.49 13.77 -14.88
CA ILE A 512 -29.83 14.96 -14.09
C ILE A 512 -28.82 15.06 -12.96
N GLU A 513 -28.35 16.27 -12.66
CA GLU A 513 -27.55 16.51 -11.45
C GLU A 513 -28.46 16.46 -10.22
N ASN A 514 -28.10 15.65 -9.25
CA ASN A 514 -28.79 15.56 -7.96
C ASN A 514 -27.96 16.25 -6.89
N ALA A 515 -28.61 16.97 -5.97
CA ALA A 515 -27.98 17.65 -4.85
C ALA A 515 -27.10 16.74 -3.96
N ASN A 516 -27.39 15.42 -3.96
CA ASN A 516 -26.63 14.42 -3.21
C ASN A 516 -25.43 13.84 -3.98
N GLY A 517 -25.15 14.32 -5.20
CA GLY A 517 -24.06 13.81 -6.03
C GLY A 517 -24.28 12.37 -6.54
N LEU A 518 -25.52 11.86 -6.52
CA LEU A 518 -25.87 10.54 -7.04
C LEU A 518 -26.33 10.63 -8.51
N PRO A 519 -26.01 9.62 -9.34
CA PRO A 519 -26.47 9.62 -10.74
C PRO A 519 -27.98 9.45 -10.79
N SER A 520 -28.67 10.47 -11.30
CA SER A 520 -30.12 10.51 -11.46
C SER A 520 -30.48 10.64 -12.93
N PHE A 521 -31.64 10.09 -13.32
CA PHE A 521 -32.11 10.00 -14.68
C PHE A 521 -33.61 10.26 -14.73
N GLU A 522 -34.07 11.01 -15.72
CA GLU A 522 -35.48 11.30 -15.91
C GLU A 522 -36.15 10.24 -16.78
N VAL A 523 -37.27 9.74 -16.31
CA VAL A 523 -38.12 8.78 -17.03
C VAL A 523 -39.40 9.50 -17.43
N THR A 524 -39.62 9.63 -18.71
CA THR A 524 -40.77 10.39 -19.25
C THR A 524 -41.97 9.52 -19.61
N ASP A 525 -41.75 8.22 -19.85
CA ASP A 525 -42.82 7.31 -20.29
C ASP A 525 -43.04 6.13 -19.35
N ARG A 526 -44.28 5.61 -19.30
CA ARG A 526 -44.72 4.48 -18.48
C ARG A 526 -44.21 3.09 -18.93
N LYS A 527 -43.68 2.99 -20.15
CA LYS A 527 -43.32 1.68 -20.75
C LYS A 527 -41.82 1.52 -20.82
N SER A 528 -41.31 0.65 -20.02
CA SER A 528 -39.93 0.15 -20.15
C SER A 528 -39.89 -1.35 -19.89
#